data_a2e45cb9649d7e97d8a7685bc49d6e33
#
_entry.id   a2e45cb9649d7e97d8a7685bc49d6e33
#
_cell.length_a   1.000
_cell.length_b   1.000
_cell.length_c   1.000
_cell.angle_alpha   90.00
_cell.angle_beta   90.00
_cell.angle_gamma   90.00
#
_symmetry.space_group_name_H-M   'P 1'
#
loop_
_entity.id
_entity.type
_entity.pdbx_description
1 polymer ?
#
loop_
_entity_poly.entity_id
_entity_poly.type
_entity_poly.pdbx_seq_one_letter_code
_entity_poly.pdbx_strand_id
1 'polypeptide(L)'
;MKLILLALIMSCVSHADFVYMQETETGKTIQWESAQGTRTLSESGKDWAIYPDISADGQEFIFVEGPGNTDLHLTYMNKRSNSTYRFHSPRKGMILHPKFTRNGKIVFYSAPAENGKNTIYFFNREEEVARQGNHLADFSLENAKALDATEEAYFPRPSSDGSFVVYQRNSNGKKEIVLFDRIENEKTVLAEGMSPALSYDERLVAFTSKKSGSWDVYVIDRVSKVVTQMTTDAKDEMAPAFLQDNSLVIASNKTGHYRLYKIKGNDWVKLTDHGDENLDLYSPQFSGETNYVQKERAPYLGNPRSSFGTVSHNGMLYMCGGHQGAEHTYPPESFSNQFIVYDIANNQWKELAPRPQFAHGYQLAAQGDYIYAFGGFAYSAVHKPKWKSLSAIDRYSIKENKWETIGSLTLPRSSNVAVTIEGKVYLAGGWDATPKFENDADGFFHDTIEIFDLATEKITLAPYKIPAPIRRALTGVNYKNKIVLVGGLGQGASHFELIQNVTSIDPVTGIAEELAPLPFATFAPAAEVLGDELYVFGGMFKTGAMNYEYVSHVYALDINKAQWRHTGRYLKETKGFSQVFPLSDTTLGILGGHRYFEGMDSPVMTFETFTKK
;
A
#
# COMPACT_ATOMS: atom_id res chain seq x y z
N MET A 1 -45.83 -14.61 4.48
CA MET A 1 -45.27 -13.33 4.03
C MET A 1 -44.30 -12.68 5.02
N LYS A 2 -44.31 -13.00 6.32
CA LYS A 2 -43.34 -12.46 7.31
C LYS A 2 -41.98 -13.20 7.37
N LEU A 3 -41.91 -14.46 6.92
CA LEU A 3 -40.63 -15.22 6.90
C LEU A 3 -39.70 -14.88 5.75
N ILE A 4 -40.23 -14.33 4.64
CA ILE A 4 -39.40 -13.96 3.47
C ILE A 4 -38.72 -12.60 3.66
N LEU A 5 -39.28 -11.74 4.51
CA LEU A 5 -38.65 -10.42 4.80
C LEU A 5 -37.45 -10.51 5.77
N LEU A 6 -37.45 -11.51 6.68
CA LEU A 6 -36.31 -11.74 7.58
C LEU A 6 -35.09 -12.32 6.83
N ALA A 7 -35.31 -13.17 5.84
CA ALA A 7 -34.25 -13.73 5.00
C ALA A 7 -33.61 -12.69 4.08
N LEU A 8 -34.32 -11.64 3.67
CA LEU A 8 -33.80 -10.57 2.84
C LEU A 8 -33.00 -9.52 3.65
N ILE A 9 -33.25 -9.38 4.95
CA ILE A 9 -32.48 -8.47 5.82
C ILE A 9 -31.16 -9.12 6.25
N MET A 10 -31.10 -10.44 6.41
CA MET A 10 -29.85 -11.17 6.62
C MET A 10 -28.94 -11.20 5.38
N SER A 11 -29.48 -11.02 4.17
CA SER A 11 -28.67 -11.01 2.94
C SER A 11 -27.87 -9.73 2.67
N CYS A 12 -28.08 -8.68 3.44
CA CYS A 12 -27.34 -7.42 3.30
C CYS A 12 -26.11 -7.27 4.21
N VAL A 13 -25.87 -8.20 5.14
CA VAL A 13 -24.63 -8.31 5.93
C VAL A 13 -23.81 -9.51 5.43
N SER A 14 -24.03 -9.91 4.19
CA SER A 14 -23.40 -11.09 3.61
C SER A 14 -21.88 -10.94 3.55
N HIS A 15 -21.18 -11.77 4.31
CA HIS A 15 -19.83 -12.30 4.11
C HIS A 15 -18.64 -11.65 4.83
N ALA A 16 -18.80 -10.73 5.74
CA ALA A 16 -17.68 -10.37 6.61
C ALA A 16 -17.76 -11.19 7.91
N ASP A 17 -16.81 -12.07 8.12
CA ASP A 17 -16.60 -12.65 9.44
C ASP A 17 -16.23 -11.52 10.41
N PHE A 18 -16.68 -11.59 11.65
CA PHE A 18 -16.27 -10.63 12.66
C PHE A 18 -16.05 -11.26 14.02
N VAL A 19 -15.23 -10.61 14.81
CA VAL A 19 -14.95 -10.99 16.20
C VAL A 19 -15.38 -9.88 17.13
N TYR A 20 -15.79 -10.26 18.32
CA TYR A 20 -16.16 -9.31 19.36
C TYR A 20 -15.90 -9.90 20.75
N MET A 21 -15.80 -9.03 21.75
CA MET A 21 -15.71 -9.42 23.15
C MET A 21 -17.12 -9.56 23.72
N GLN A 22 -17.35 -10.68 24.36
CA GLN A 22 -18.55 -10.94 25.16
C GLN A 22 -18.20 -10.94 26.64
N GLU A 23 -18.87 -10.13 27.41
CA GLU A 23 -18.70 -10.04 28.86
C GLU A 23 -19.93 -10.59 29.57
N THR A 24 -19.70 -11.46 30.55
CA THR A 24 -20.68 -12.04 31.44
C THR A 24 -20.32 -11.77 32.90
N GLU A 25 -21.16 -12.13 33.84
CA GLU A 25 -20.84 -12.05 35.26
C GLU A 25 -19.62 -12.90 35.68
N THR A 26 -19.30 -13.93 34.91
CA THR A 26 -18.22 -14.89 35.22
C THR A 26 -16.92 -14.66 34.47
N GLY A 27 -16.90 -13.78 33.45
CA GLY A 27 -15.69 -13.52 32.69
C GLY A 27 -15.92 -12.90 31.33
N LYS A 28 -14.83 -12.83 30.55
CA LYS A 28 -14.78 -12.24 29.20
C LYS A 28 -14.26 -13.26 28.21
N THR A 29 -14.96 -13.42 27.09
CA THR A 29 -14.59 -14.36 26.02
C THR A 29 -14.56 -13.66 24.68
N ILE A 30 -13.82 -14.23 23.73
CA ILE A 30 -13.82 -13.77 22.33
C ILE A 30 -14.71 -14.68 21.52
N GLN A 31 -15.67 -14.06 20.85
CA GLN A 31 -16.61 -14.72 19.94
C GLN A 31 -16.25 -14.39 18.49
N TRP A 32 -16.35 -15.37 17.64
CA TRP A 32 -16.23 -15.25 16.19
C TRP A 32 -17.56 -15.61 15.53
N GLU A 33 -18.08 -14.66 14.77
CA GLU A 33 -19.29 -14.83 13.97
C GLU A 33 -18.91 -15.03 12.50
N SER A 34 -19.45 -16.07 11.89
CA SER A 34 -19.21 -16.41 10.50
C SER A 34 -20.48 -16.94 9.84
N ALA A 35 -20.43 -17.18 8.53
CA ALA A 35 -21.54 -17.82 7.80
C ALA A 35 -21.89 -19.22 8.35
N GLN A 36 -20.98 -19.89 9.09
CA GLN A 36 -21.20 -21.18 9.75
C GLN A 36 -21.76 -21.06 11.18
N GLY A 37 -21.99 -19.84 11.66
CA GLY A 37 -22.47 -19.54 13.02
C GLY A 37 -21.39 -19.03 13.95
N THR A 38 -21.75 -18.87 15.22
CA THR A 38 -20.91 -18.31 16.30
C THR A 38 -20.01 -19.38 16.91
N ARG A 39 -18.74 -19.04 17.17
CA ARG A 39 -17.78 -19.87 17.88
C ARG A 39 -16.99 -19.06 18.89
N THR A 40 -16.72 -19.63 20.06
CA THR A 40 -15.78 -19.07 21.03
C THR A 40 -14.36 -19.41 20.60
N LEU A 41 -13.48 -18.38 20.52
CA LEU A 41 -12.06 -18.53 20.16
C LEU A 41 -11.17 -18.67 21.39
N SER A 42 -11.50 -17.98 22.50
CA SER A 42 -10.71 -18.05 23.73
C SER A 42 -10.76 -19.43 24.38
N GLU A 43 -9.66 -19.84 25.03
CA GLU A 43 -9.58 -21.15 25.69
C GLU A 43 -10.54 -21.24 26.89
N SER A 44 -11.12 -22.43 27.09
CA SER A 44 -11.93 -22.73 28.26
C SER A 44 -11.06 -22.67 29.54
N GLY A 45 -11.57 -21.98 30.58
CA GLY A 45 -10.82 -21.77 31.82
C GLY A 45 -9.89 -20.55 31.82
N LYS A 46 -9.90 -19.73 30.78
CA LYS A 46 -9.31 -18.39 30.76
C LYS A 46 -10.42 -17.38 31.04
N ASP A 47 -10.37 -16.76 32.20
CA ASP A 47 -11.46 -15.89 32.67
C ASP A 47 -11.46 -14.53 32.00
N TRP A 48 -10.37 -14.17 31.28
CA TRP A 48 -10.21 -12.91 30.63
C TRP A 48 -9.64 -13.07 29.20
N ALA A 49 -10.49 -12.83 28.21
CA ALA A 49 -10.08 -12.67 26.82
C ALA A 49 -10.66 -11.37 26.27
N ILE A 50 -9.78 -10.46 25.83
CA ILE A 50 -10.12 -9.07 25.48
C ILE A 50 -9.40 -8.59 24.23
N TYR A 51 -9.91 -7.50 23.66
CA TYR A 51 -9.31 -6.76 22.53
C TYR A 51 -9.02 -7.63 21.31
N PRO A 52 -10.05 -8.27 20.74
CA PRO A 52 -9.85 -9.08 19.56
C PRO A 52 -9.52 -8.24 18.32
N ASP A 53 -8.82 -8.89 17.39
CA ASP A 53 -8.74 -8.48 16.00
C ASP A 53 -8.75 -9.68 15.07
N ILE A 54 -9.15 -9.46 13.84
CA ILE A 54 -9.26 -10.47 12.79
C ILE A 54 -8.55 -9.97 11.54
N SER A 55 -7.80 -10.87 10.89
CA SER A 55 -7.16 -10.55 9.62
C SER A 55 -8.19 -10.26 8.54
N ALA A 56 -7.78 -9.53 7.52
CA ALA A 56 -8.64 -9.12 6.43
C ALA A 56 -9.30 -10.31 5.70
N ASP A 57 -8.61 -11.42 5.58
CA ASP A 57 -9.12 -12.65 4.95
C ASP A 57 -9.92 -13.56 5.90
N GLY A 58 -10.10 -13.14 7.17
CA GLY A 58 -10.85 -13.91 8.16
C GLY A 58 -10.19 -15.20 8.63
N GLN A 59 -8.90 -15.40 8.34
CA GLN A 59 -8.20 -16.67 8.64
C GLN A 59 -7.28 -16.59 9.86
N GLU A 60 -7.00 -15.39 10.34
CA GLU A 60 -6.10 -15.17 11.46
C GLU A 60 -6.76 -14.30 12.52
N PHE A 61 -6.50 -14.61 13.76
CA PHE A 61 -7.07 -13.93 14.91
C PHE A 61 -5.97 -13.54 15.87
N ILE A 62 -6.14 -12.40 16.52
CA ILE A 62 -5.24 -11.92 17.56
C ILE A 62 -6.08 -11.32 18.66
N PHE A 63 -5.77 -11.67 19.91
CA PHE A 63 -6.44 -11.16 21.09
C PHE A 63 -5.54 -11.32 22.32
N VAL A 64 -5.95 -10.79 23.43
CA VAL A 64 -5.22 -10.91 24.69
C VAL A 64 -6.03 -11.77 25.64
N GLU A 65 -5.41 -12.78 26.23
CA GLU A 65 -6.08 -13.66 27.20
C GLU A 65 -5.17 -14.06 28.36
N GLY A 66 -5.77 -14.48 29.48
CA GLY A 66 -5.05 -14.98 30.65
C GLY A 66 -5.98 -15.37 31.79
N PRO A 67 -5.41 -15.90 32.90
CA PRO A 67 -6.17 -16.35 34.07
C PRO A 67 -6.58 -15.19 35.01
N GLY A 68 -7.01 -14.07 34.45
CA GLY A 68 -7.38 -12.86 35.17
C GLY A 68 -6.78 -11.62 34.55
N ASN A 69 -6.86 -10.48 35.22
CA ASN A 69 -6.47 -9.17 34.68
C ASN A 69 -4.99 -8.81 34.90
N THR A 70 -4.16 -9.68 35.39
CA THR A 70 -2.76 -9.36 35.73
C THR A 70 -1.71 -10.15 34.97
N ASP A 71 -2.08 -11.26 34.36
CA ASP A 71 -1.19 -12.12 33.57
C ASP A 71 -1.76 -12.38 32.19
N LEU A 72 -1.79 -11.31 31.39
CA LEU A 72 -2.34 -11.32 30.05
C LEU A 72 -1.22 -11.41 29.00
N HIS A 73 -1.37 -12.35 28.09
CA HIS A 73 -0.49 -12.54 26.94
C HIS A 73 -1.25 -12.35 25.63
N LEU A 74 -0.50 -12.09 24.56
CA LEU A 74 -1.03 -12.00 23.22
C LEU A 74 -1.19 -13.40 22.63
N THR A 75 -2.39 -13.76 22.22
CA THR A 75 -2.67 -15.00 21.50
C THR A 75 -2.89 -14.70 20.02
N TYR A 76 -2.12 -15.38 19.17
CA TYR A 76 -2.27 -15.37 17.72
C TYR A 76 -2.69 -16.77 17.26
N MET A 77 -3.76 -16.83 16.50
CA MET A 77 -4.31 -18.07 15.92
C MET A 77 -4.33 -17.99 14.40
N ASN A 78 -3.85 -19.03 13.74
CA ASN A 78 -3.97 -19.19 12.30
C ASN A 78 -4.84 -20.41 11.98
N LYS A 79 -6.01 -20.17 11.41
CA LYS A 79 -7.00 -21.22 11.10
C LYS A 79 -6.55 -22.16 9.98
N ARG A 80 -5.77 -21.66 9.00
CA ARG A 80 -5.29 -22.49 7.88
C ARG A 80 -4.29 -23.55 8.32
N SER A 81 -3.35 -23.16 9.16
CA SER A 81 -2.34 -24.06 9.72
C SER A 81 -2.79 -24.75 11.00
N ASN A 82 -3.93 -24.36 11.55
CA ASN A 82 -4.43 -24.78 12.88
C ASN A 82 -3.39 -24.57 13.97
N SER A 83 -2.68 -23.44 13.93
CA SER A 83 -1.60 -23.10 14.85
C SER A 83 -2.01 -21.98 15.78
N THR A 84 -1.59 -22.07 17.04
CA THR A 84 -1.75 -21.02 18.05
C THR A 84 -0.41 -20.68 18.64
N TYR A 85 -0.12 -19.39 18.78
CA TYR A 85 1.11 -18.86 19.34
C TYR A 85 0.78 -17.91 20.48
N ARG A 86 1.59 -17.93 21.54
CA ARG A 86 1.47 -17.04 22.70
C ARG A 86 2.70 -16.16 22.80
N PHE A 87 2.47 -14.86 22.92
CA PHE A 87 3.54 -13.87 22.99
C PHE A 87 3.44 -13.07 24.28
N HIS A 88 4.56 -12.95 24.97
CA HIS A 88 4.67 -12.17 26.19
C HIS A 88 5.48 -10.89 25.95
N SER A 89 5.15 -9.85 26.71
CA SER A 89 6.00 -8.67 26.76
C SER A 89 7.33 -9.04 27.42
N PRO A 90 8.48 -8.62 26.87
CA PRO A 90 9.78 -8.80 27.56
C PRO A 90 9.89 -7.94 28.82
N ARG A 91 8.94 -7.05 29.06
CA ARG A 91 8.85 -6.17 30.22
C ARG A 91 7.70 -6.59 31.11
N LYS A 92 7.82 -6.30 32.42
CA LYS A 92 6.69 -6.51 33.34
C LYS A 92 5.49 -5.66 32.92
N GLY A 93 4.33 -6.31 32.77
CA GLY A 93 3.07 -5.68 32.42
C GLY A 93 2.37 -6.36 31.26
N MET A 94 1.16 -5.92 30.99
CA MET A 94 0.27 -6.55 30.03
C MET A 94 0.49 -6.04 28.61
N ILE A 95 0.37 -6.93 27.65
CA ILE A 95 0.12 -6.57 26.25
C ILE A 95 -1.36 -6.25 26.12
N LEU A 96 -1.71 -5.13 25.46
CA LEU A 96 -3.07 -4.65 25.28
C LEU A 96 -3.31 -4.20 23.84
N HIS A 97 -4.57 -4.21 23.40
CA HIS A 97 -5.05 -3.61 22.15
C HIS A 97 -4.28 -4.06 20.89
N PRO A 98 -4.05 -5.34 20.68
CA PRO A 98 -3.35 -5.81 19.48
C PRO A 98 -4.14 -5.49 18.21
N LYS A 99 -3.43 -5.20 17.13
CA LYS A 99 -3.99 -4.89 15.82
C LYS A 99 -3.09 -5.35 14.69
N PHE A 100 -3.68 -6.04 13.72
CA PHE A 100 -3.03 -6.27 12.44
C PHE A 100 -3.01 -5.00 11.58
N THR A 101 -1.96 -4.84 10.79
CA THR A 101 -2.09 -4.13 9.51
C THR A 101 -3.00 -4.94 8.58
N ARG A 102 -3.71 -4.31 7.66
CA ARG A 102 -4.61 -5.08 6.76
C ARG A 102 -3.87 -6.02 5.83
N ASN A 103 -2.63 -5.72 5.47
CA ASN A 103 -1.77 -6.65 4.74
C ASN A 103 -1.33 -7.86 5.60
N GLY A 104 -1.68 -7.87 6.90
CA GLY A 104 -1.38 -8.95 7.84
C GLY A 104 0.08 -9.09 8.23
N LYS A 105 0.97 -8.20 7.79
CA LYS A 105 2.42 -8.33 8.00
C LYS A 105 2.90 -7.82 9.34
N ILE A 106 2.31 -6.73 9.82
CA ILE A 106 2.73 -6.09 11.07
C ILE A 106 1.62 -6.20 12.11
N VAL A 107 2.00 -6.45 13.34
CA VAL A 107 1.14 -6.38 14.52
C VAL A 107 1.57 -5.20 15.37
N PHE A 108 0.62 -4.32 15.68
CA PHE A 108 0.76 -3.23 16.64
C PHE A 108 0.07 -3.60 17.95
N TYR A 109 0.62 -3.17 19.08
CA TYR A 109 0.04 -3.39 20.39
C TYR A 109 0.50 -2.34 21.39
N SER A 110 -0.20 -2.20 22.52
CA SER A 110 0.22 -1.35 23.65
C SER A 110 0.84 -2.19 24.75
N ALA A 111 1.97 -1.75 25.30
CA ALA A 111 2.62 -2.40 26.44
C ALA A 111 3.49 -1.41 27.23
N PRO A 112 3.87 -1.71 28.50
CA PRO A 112 4.73 -0.85 29.28
C PRO A 112 6.11 -0.65 28.65
N ALA A 113 6.56 0.59 28.60
CA ALA A 113 7.94 0.97 28.32
C ALA A 113 8.80 0.95 29.60
N GLU A 114 10.10 1.21 29.47
CA GLU A 114 11.03 1.25 30.62
C GLU A 114 10.65 2.29 31.69
N ASN A 115 9.99 3.38 31.27
CA ASN A 115 9.48 4.41 32.17
C ASN A 115 8.17 4.02 32.89
N GLY A 116 7.66 2.79 32.70
CA GLY A 116 6.44 2.27 33.28
C GLY A 116 5.14 2.75 32.63
N LYS A 117 5.19 3.64 31.66
CA LYS A 117 4.02 4.06 30.87
C LYS A 117 3.79 3.10 29.71
N ASN A 118 2.53 2.84 29.39
CA ASN A 118 2.21 2.08 28.19
C ASN A 118 2.53 2.92 26.94
N THR A 119 3.19 2.31 25.98
CA THR A 119 3.38 2.88 24.65
C THR A 119 3.01 1.86 23.57
N ILE A 120 3.03 2.28 22.30
CA ILE A 120 2.73 1.39 21.19
C ILE A 120 4.02 0.76 20.71
N TYR A 121 3.99 -0.57 20.58
CA TYR A 121 5.00 -1.40 19.96
C TYR A 121 4.46 -2.02 18.69
N PHE A 122 5.38 -2.44 17.82
CA PHE A 122 5.04 -3.21 16.63
C PHE A 122 6.15 -4.23 16.31
N PHE A 123 5.75 -5.30 15.62
CA PHE A 123 6.66 -6.34 15.12
C PHE A 123 6.16 -6.91 13.81
N ASN A 124 7.09 -7.47 13.02
CA ASN A 124 6.76 -8.24 11.82
C ASN A 124 6.30 -9.63 12.23
N ARG A 125 5.06 -9.98 11.93
CA ARG A 125 4.44 -11.24 12.30
C ARG A 125 5.15 -12.46 11.70
N GLU A 126 5.48 -12.39 10.40
CA GLU A 126 6.09 -13.52 9.70
C GLU A 126 7.49 -13.83 10.24
N GLU A 127 8.27 -12.80 10.53
CA GLU A 127 9.61 -12.95 11.13
C GLU A 127 9.54 -13.55 12.53
N GLU A 128 8.61 -13.08 13.36
CA GLU A 128 8.44 -13.62 14.70
C GLU A 128 7.98 -15.07 14.69
N VAL A 129 6.99 -15.42 13.86
CA VAL A 129 6.51 -16.79 13.70
C VAL A 129 7.61 -17.71 13.14
N ALA A 130 8.36 -17.25 12.13
CA ALA A 130 9.45 -18.03 11.52
C ALA A 130 10.61 -18.29 12.52
N ARG A 131 10.94 -17.33 13.38
CA ARG A 131 12.00 -17.47 14.39
C ARG A 131 11.66 -18.49 15.45
N GLN A 132 10.40 -18.71 15.74
CA GLN A 132 9.94 -19.53 16.85
C GLN A 132 9.67 -20.99 16.49
N GLY A 133 9.63 -21.33 15.20
CA GLY A 133 9.36 -22.70 14.76
C GLY A 133 7.92 -23.18 15.03
N ASN A 134 7.66 -24.48 14.90
CA ASN A 134 6.32 -25.07 14.89
C ASN A 134 5.74 -25.41 16.27
N HIS A 135 6.07 -24.73 17.36
CA HIS A 135 5.68 -25.18 18.70
C HIS A 135 4.89 -24.15 19.51
N LEU A 136 3.89 -24.66 20.24
CA LEU A 136 3.12 -24.03 21.33
C LEU A 136 4.01 -23.63 22.52
N ALA A 137 5.00 -22.77 22.32
CA ALA A 137 5.82 -22.25 23.39
C ALA A 137 5.46 -20.78 23.69
N ASP A 138 5.65 -20.38 24.93
CA ASP A 138 5.50 -18.99 25.35
C ASP A 138 6.71 -18.18 24.87
N PHE A 139 6.49 -17.13 24.09
CA PHE A 139 7.54 -16.37 23.43
C PHE A 139 7.60 -14.91 23.88
N SER A 140 8.82 -14.42 24.09
CA SER A 140 9.06 -13.02 24.41
C SER A 140 9.26 -12.19 23.12
N LEU A 141 8.54 -11.06 23.01
CA LEU A 141 8.64 -10.11 21.90
C LEU A 141 9.83 -9.16 22.05
N GLU A 142 11.06 -9.70 22.12
CA GLU A 142 12.28 -8.92 22.38
C GLU A 142 12.65 -7.96 21.24
N ASN A 143 12.26 -8.27 20.00
CA ASN A 143 12.57 -7.44 18.83
C ASN A 143 11.45 -6.46 18.46
N ALA A 144 10.36 -6.40 19.22
CA ALA A 144 9.33 -5.42 18.97
C ALA A 144 9.86 -3.99 19.19
N LYS A 145 9.60 -3.14 18.19
CA LYS A 145 10.05 -1.74 18.17
C LYS A 145 8.98 -0.84 18.79
N ALA A 146 9.39 0.12 19.63
CA ALA A 146 8.48 1.14 20.13
C ALA A 146 8.21 2.20 19.06
N LEU A 147 6.97 2.64 18.94
CA LEU A 147 6.60 3.74 18.07
C LEU A 147 7.15 5.07 18.62
N ASP A 148 6.89 5.34 19.89
CA ASP A 148 7.50 6.42 20.68
C ASP A 148 7.45 6.05 22.16
N ALA A 149 8.59 5.69 22.75
CA ALA A 149 8.69 5.26 24.14
C ALA A 149 8.47 6.40 25.16
N THR A 150 8.39 7.65 24.74
CA THR A 150 8.18 8.82 25.62
C THR A 150 6.72 9.13 25.90
N GLU A 151 5.80 8.66 25.07
CA GLU A 151 4.37 8.91 25.17
C GLU A 151 3.62 7.79 25.87
N GLU A 152 2.56 8.16 26.59
CA GLU A 152 1.57 7.21 27.09
C GLU A 152 0.48 7.00 26.04
N ALA A 153 0.47 5.80 25.38
CA ALA A 153 -0.32 5.54 24.20
C ALA A 153 -1.04 4.18 24.23
N TYR A 154 -2.26 4.18 23.66
CA TYR A 154 -3.18 3.04 23.65
C TYR A 154 -3.97 2.96 22.35
N PHE A 155 -4.62 1.82 22.10
CA PHE A 155 -5.55 1.59 20.99
C PHE A 155 -4.97 1.94 19.60
N PRO A 156 -3.86 1.32 19.20
CA PRO A 156 -3.31 1.56 17.86
C PRO A 156 -4.30 1.14 16.77
N ARG A 157 -4.36 1.93 15.71
CA ARG A 157 -5.12 1.68 14.49
C ARG A 157 -4.20 1.98 13.32
N PRO A 158 -3.41 1.00 12.88
CA PRO A 158 -2.48 1.20 11.77
C PRO A 158 -3.22 1.36 10.45
N SER A 159 -2.59 2.07 9.53
CA SER A 159 -2.89 1.99 8.10
C SER A 159 -2.69 0.56 7.59
N SER A 160 -3.15 0.30 6.39
CA SER A 160 -3.12 -1.05 5.80
C SER A 160 -1.73 -1.63 5.66
N ASP A 161 -0.72 -0.80 5.49
CA ASP A 161 0.69 -1.16 5.40
C ASP A 161 1.53 -0.72 6.62
N GLY A 162 0.92 -0.03 7.57
CA GLY A 162 1.60 0.50 8.75
C GLY A 162 2.37 1.80 8.51
N SER A 163 2.18 2.48 7.38
CA SER A 163 2.83 3.75 7.06
C SER A 163 2.44 4.88 8.02
N PHE A 164 1.23 4.83 8.57
CA PHE A 164 0.83 5.67 9.68
C PHE A 164 0.01 4.88 10.72
N VAL A 165 -0.11 5.44 11.91
CA VAL A 165 -0.90 4.86 13.00
C VAL A 165 -1.76 5.95 13.66
N VAL A 166 -3.05 5.69 13.78
CA VAL A 166 -3.94 6.49 14.63
C VAL A 166 -4.02 5.81 16.00
N TYR A 167 -3.88 6.56 17.08
CA TYR A 167 -3.91 6.01 18.43
C TYR A 167 -4.45 7.01 19.44
N GLN A 168 -4.80 6.52 20.63
CA GLN A 168 -5.10 7.34 21.79
C GLN A 168 -3.81 7.68 22.54
N ARG A 169 -3.56 8.95 22.77
CA ARG A 169 -2.50 9.46 23.66
C ARG A 169 -3.13 9.99 24.95
N ASN A 170 -2.53 9.67 26.09
CA ASN A 170 -2.85 10.30 27.36
C ASN A 170 -1.78 11.37 27.64
N SER A 171 -2.19 12.62 27.68
CA SER A 171 -1.29 13.76 27.90
C SER A 171 -1.95 14.80 28.78
N ASN A 172 -1.30 15.19 29.88
CA ASN A 172 -1.78 16.24 30.78
C ASN A 172 -3.24 16.04 31.26
N GLY A 173 -3.63 14.80 31.55
CA GLY A 173 -4.99 14.45 31.97
C GLY A 173 -6.04 14.42 30.85
N LYS A 174 -5.65 14.69 29.62
CA LYS A 174 -6.52 14.60 28.44
C LYS A 174 -6.25 13.32 27.66
N LYS A 175 -7.31 12.81 27.02
CA LYS A 175 -7.23 11.74 26.04
C LYS A 175 -7.36 12.36 24.64
N GLU A 176 -6.36 12.15 23.82
CA GLU A 176 -6.26 12.73 22.48
C GLU A 176 -6.18 11.64 21.44
N ILE A 177 -6.85 11.83 20.33
CA ILE A 177 -6.68 11.02 19.13
C ILE A 177 -5.55 11.61 18.32
N VAL A 178 -4.46 10.87 18.16
CA VAL A 178 -3.25 11.31 17.47
C VAL A 178 -3.07 10.44 16.23
N LEU A 179 -2.71 11.07 15.13
CA LEU A 179 -2.16 10.42 13.95
C LEU A 179 -0.64 10.61 13.99
N PHE A 180 0.09 9.52 13.94
CA PHE A 180 1.52 9.52 13.71
C PHE A 180 1.80 9.03 12.30
N ASP A 181 2.22 9.94 11.46
CA ASP A 181 2.75 9.64 10.15
C ASP A 181 4.19 9.16 10.30
N ARG A 182 4.43 7.88 10.05
CA ARG A 182 5.76 7.26 10.17
C ARG A 182 6.68 7.65 9.01
N ILE A 183 6.09 8.14 7.90
CA ILE A 183 6.80 8.60 6.72
C ILE A 183 7.47 9.93 7.01
N GLU A 184 6.65 10.90 7.40
CA GLU A 184 7.12 12.26 7.71
C GLU A 184 7.72 12.37 9.12
N ASN A 185 7.56 11.31 9.95
CA ASN A 185 7.88 11.29 11.37
C ASN A 185 7.18 12.43 12.13
N GLU A 186 5.94 12.73 11.71
CA GLU A 186 5.15 13.82 12.25
C GLU A 186 3.92 13.33 13.01
N LYS A 187 3.54 14.06 14.05
CA LYS A 187 2.35 13.80 14.86
C LYS A 187 1.35 14.93 14.73
N THR A 188 0.10 14.55 14.44
CA THR A 188 -1.03 15.47 14.38
C THR A 188 -2.08 15.05 15.41
N VAL A 189 -2.46 15.98 16.31
CA VAL A 189 -3.63 15.78 17.17
C VAL A 189 -4.89 16.03 16.32
N LEU A 190 -5.70 14.99 16.18
CA LEU A 190 -6.92 15.04 15.38
C LEU A 190 -8.11 15.54 16.20
N ALA A 191 -8.28 15.05 17.43
CA ALA A 191 -9.40 15.39 18.31
C ALA A 191 -9.10 15.02 19.77
N GLU A 192 -9.95 15.52 20.70
CA GLU A 192 -10.02 15.04 22.08
C GLU A 192 -11.05 13.89 22.16
N GLY A 193 -10.60 12.71 22.58
CA GLY A 193 -11.42 11.50 22.61
C GLY A 193 -10.60 10.24 22.88
N MET A 194 -11.25 9.08 22.76
CA MET A 194 -10.67 7.77 23.05
C MET A 194 -11.13 6.70 22.06
N SER A 195 -10.47 5.54 22.08
CA SER A 195 -10.85 4.34 21.33
C SER A 195 -11.04 4.60 19.83
N PRO A 196 -10.01 5.07 19.10
CA PRO A 196 -10.14 5.36 17.69
C PRO A 196 -10.43 4.12 16.85
N ALA A 197 -11.07 4.32 15.70
CA ALA A 197 -11.21 3.35 14.62
C ALA A 197 -10.90 4.04 13.29
N LEU A 198 -10.22 3.34 12.38
CA LEU A 198 -9.86 3.84 11.05
C LEU A 198 -10.76 3.20 10.00
N SER A 199 -11.32 4.01 9.10
CA SER A 199 -12.15 3.50 7.99
C SER A 199 -11.33 2.69 6.97
N TYR A 200 -12.01 1.91 6.14
CA TYR A 200 -11.35 1.06 5.16
C TYR A 200 -10.65 1.85 4.04
N ASP A 201 -11.17 3.02 3.69
CA ASP A 201 -10.52 3.95 2.77
C ASP A 201 -9.48 4.86 3.47
N GLU A 202 -9.24 4.63 4.77
CA GLU A 202 -8.31 5.37 5.61
C GLU A 202 -8.54 6.89 5.69
N ARG A 203 -9.69 7.34 5.22
CA ARG A 203 -10.06 8.75 5.23
C ARG A 203 -10.68 9.20 6.55
N LEU A 204 -11.52 8.34 7.14
CA LEU A 204 -12.29 8.66 8.33
C LEU A 204 -11.71 8.03 9.58
N VAL A 205 -11.72 8.78 10.69
CA VAL A 205 -11.39 8.27 12.02
C VAL A 205 -12.61 8.46 12.92
N ALA A 206 -13.22 7.34 13.36
CA ALA A 206 -14.23 7.36 14.39
C ALA A 206 -13.57 7.31 15.77
N PHE A 207 -14.17 7.96 16.75
CA PHE A 207 -13.69 7.97 18.14
C PHE A 207 -14.83 8.24 19.10
N THR A 208 -14.64 7.93 20.37
CA THR A 208 -15.59 8.17 21.44
C THR A 208 -15.20 9.41 22.25
N SER A 209 -16.16 10.28 22.58
CA SER A 209 -15.91 11.47 23.38
C SER A 209 -17.12 11.79 24.27
N LYS A 210 -16.88 12.40 25.44
CA LYS A 210 -17.91 12.92 26.39
C LYS A 210 -18.26 14.38 26.15
N LYS A 211 -17.87 14.96 25.02
CA LYS A 211 -18.06 16.40 24.74
C LYS A 211 -19.52 16.86 24.81
N SER A 212 -20.47 15.95 24.54
CA SER A 212 -21.94 16.18 24.57
C SER A 212 -22.58 15.93 25.94
N GLY A 213 -21.84 15.33 26.90
CA GLY A 213 -22.36 14.97 28.23
C GLY A 213 -22.45 13.45 28.46
N SER A 214 -22.88 12.66 27.47
CA SER A 214 -22.79 11.21 27.38
C SER A 214 -21.54 10.78 26.60
N TRP A 215 -21.24 9.47 26.61
CA TRP A 215 -20.27 8.91 25.69
C TRP A 215 -20.91 8.79 24.32
N ASP A 216 -20.49 9.62 23.39
CA ASP A 216 -20.97 9.64 22.00
C ASP A 216 -19.84 9.32 21.02
N VAL A 217 -20.23 8.81 19.86
CA VAL A 217 -19.33 8.55 18.76
C VAL A 217 -19.27 9.71 17.79
N TYR A 218 -18.07 10.11 17.47
CA TYR A 218 -17.73 11.16 16.51
C TYR A 218 -16.89 10.57 15.37
N VAL A 219 -16.96 11.20 14.21
CA VAL A 219 -16.11 10.88 13.06
C VAL A 219 -15.41 12.16 12.59
N ILE A 220 -14.11 12.11 12.41
CA ILE A 220 -13.32 13.15 11.77
C ILE A 220 -12.85 12.69 10.39
N ASP A 221 -13.04 13.53 9.39
CA ASP A 221 -12.40 13.37 8.07
C ASP A 221 -10.96 13.89 8.16
N ARG A 222 -9.99 13.01 7.94
CA ARG A 222 -8.55 13.33 8.04
C ARG A 222 -8.09 14.43 7.10
N VAL A 223 -8.73 14.57 5.94
CA VAL A 223 -8.37 15.54 4.90
C VAL A 223 -8.99 16.90 5.21
N SER A 224 -10.32 16.95 5.32
CA SER A 224 -11.04 18.22 5.56
C SER A 224 -10.99 18.69 7.01
N LYS A 225 -10.57 17.82 7.96
CA LYS A 225 -10.58 18.07 9.42
C LYS A 225 -11.97 18.33 10.00
N VAL A 226 -13.03 18.08 9.25
CA VAL A 226 -14.41 18.23 9.71
C VAL A 226 -14.76 17.11 10.67
N VAL A 227 -15.28 17.47 11.84
CA VAL A 227 -15.75 16.54 12.87
C VAL A 227 -17.28 16.51 12.84
N THR A 228 -17.84 15.30 12.74
CA THR A 228 -19.29 15.04 12.75
C THR A 228 -19.64 14.17 13.96
N GLN A 229 -20.63 14.56 14.73
CA GLN A 229 -21.21 13.75 15.80
C GLN A 229 -22.16 12.73 15.16
N MET A 230 -21.96 11.44 15.45
CA MET A 230 -22.72 10.34 14.85
C MET A 230 -23.85 9.85 15.75
N THR A 231 -23.73 10.03 17.07
CA THR A 231 -24.74 9.64 18.05
C THR A 231 -25.07 10.80 18.94
N THR A 232 -26.34 10.95 19.35
CA THR A 232 -26.85 12.12 20.06
C THR A 232 -27.87 11.78 21.15
N ASP A 233 -28.08 10.50 21.43
CA ASP A 233 -29.00 10.12 22.49
C ASP A 233 -28.34 10.22 23.90
N ALA A 234 -29.14 10.06 24.94
CA ALA A 234 -28.67 10.23 26.32
C ALA A 234 -28.01 8.95 26.89
N LYS A 235 -27.70 7.98 26.03
CA LYS A 235 -27.07 6.71 26.40
C LYS A 235 -25.59 6.73 26.04
N ASP A 236 -24.88 5.70 26.46
CA ASP A 236 -23.46 5.59 26.17
C ASP A 236 -23.22 4.77 24.89
N GLU A 237 -22.56 5.35 23.92
CA GLU A 237 -22.07 4.73 22.69
C GLU A 237 -20.55 4.73 22.66
N MET A 238 -19.98 3.56 22.38
CA MET A 238 -18.53 3.38 22.43
C MET A 238 -18.01 2.31 21.45
N ALA A 239 -16.70 2.13 21.46
CA ALA A 239 -15.98 1.12 20.69
C ALA A 239 -16.37 1.10 19.20
N PRO A 240 -16.24 2.24 18.49
CA PRO A 240 -16.57 2.30 17.07
C PRO A 240 -15.69 1.36 16.25
N ALA A 241 -16.28 0.79 15.19
CA ALA A 241 -15.56 0.04 14.15
C ALA A 241 -16.21 0.33 12.79
N PHE A 242 -15.41 0.33 11.72
CA PHE A 242 -15.92 0.47 10.37
C PHE A 242 -16.11 -0.88 9.69
N LEU A 243 -17.16 -1.00 8.91
CA LEU A 243 -17.32 -2.02 7.90
C LEU A 243 -16.64 -1.62 6.60
N GLN A 244 -16.47 -2.57 5.69
CA GLN A 244 -15.81 -2.36 4.40
C GLN A 244 -16.49 -1.29 3.52
N ASP A 245 -17.81 -1.11 3.68
CA ASP A 245 -18.58 -0.06 3.01
C ASP A 245 -18.52 1.32 3.73
N ASN A 246 -17.57 1.47 4.68
CA ASN A 246 -17.41 2.62 5.58
C ASN A 246 -18.65 2.92 6.46
N SER A 247 -19.62 2.01 6.55
CA SER A 247 -20.65 2.11 7.56
C SER A 247 -20.06 1.82 8.96
N LEU A 248 -20.63 2.46 9.98
CA LEU A 248 -20.13 2.41 11.33
C LEU A 248 -20.88 1.38 12.17
N VAL A 249 -20.13 0.60 12.95
CA VAL A 249 -20.67 -0.26 14.00
C VAL A 249 -20.21 0.26 15.35
N ILE A 250 -21.10 0.27 16.32
CA ILE A 250 -20.84 0.76 17.67
C ILE A 250 -21.41 -0.21 18.71
N ALA A 251 -20.92 -0.13 19.94
CA ALA A 251 -21.55 -0.70 21.11
C ALA A 251 -22.42 0.39 21.78
N SER A 252 -23.71 0.15 22.00
CA SER A 252 -24.62 1.05 22.70
C SER A 252 -25.40 0.33 23.78
N ASN A 253 -25.58 0.99 24.93
CA ASN A 253 -26.37 0.47 26.06
C ASN A 253 -27.83 0.97 26.05
N LYS A 254 -28.33 1.44 24.92
CA LYS A 254 -29.69 2.02 24.81
C LYS A 254 -30.83 1.08 25.22
N THR A 255 -30.59 -0.23 25.28
CA THR A 255 -31.56 -1.25 25.74
C THR A 255 -31.25 -1.80 27.14
N GLY A 256 -30.34 -1.13 27.88
CA GLY A 256 -29.94 -1.56 29.24
C GLY A 256 -28.56 -2.22 29.28
N HIS A 257 -28.25 -3.08 28.32
CA HIS A 257 -26.95 -3.74 28.12
C HIS A 257 -26.33 -3.31 26.81
N TYR A 258 -25.00 -3.37 26.71
CA TYR A 258 -24.32 -3.04 25.47
C TYR A 258 -24.62 -4.09 24.38
N ARG A 259 -25.02 -3.60 23.22
CA ARG A 259 -25.28 -4.39 22.02
C ARG A 259 -24.61 -3.72 20.82
N LEU A 260 -24.30 -4.51 19.80
CA LEU A 260 -23.71 -4.01 18.57
C LEU A 260 -24.77 -3.54 17.60
N TYR A 261 -24.62 -2.29 17.14
CA TYR A 261 -25.50 -1.66 16.19
C TYR A 261 -24.71 -1.15 14.98
N LYS A 262 -25.21 -1.46 13.78
CA LYS A 262 -24.77 -0.78 12.55
C LYS A 262 -25.56 0.51 12.38
N ILE A 263 -24.85 1.61 12.15
CA ILE A 263 -25.43 2.93 11.90
C ILE A 263 -25.33 3.25 10.42
N LYS A 264 -26.48 3.65 9.84
CA LYS A 264 -26.56 4.17 8.49
C LYS A 264 -27.49 5.39 8.50
N GLY A 265 -26.89 6.59 8.59
CA GLY A 265 -27.66 7.82 8.83
C GLY A 265 -28.38 7.73 10.17
N ASN A 266 -29.70 7.94 10.18
CA ASN A 266 -30.55 7.84 11.39
C ASN A 266 -31.03 6.40 11.70
N ASP A 267 -30.74 5.45 10.82
CA ASP A 267 -31.18 4.07 11.00
C ASP A 267 -30.15 3.25 11.77
N TRP A 268 -30.61 2.58 12.81
CA TRP A 268 -29.80 1.71 13.66
C TRP A 268 -30.26 0.27 13.53
N VAL A 269 -29.40 -0.59 13.01
CA VAL A 269 -29.69 -2.02 12.87
C VAL A 269 -28.90 -2.79 13.92
N LYS A 270 -29.59 -3.51 14.80
CA LYS A 270 -28.97 -4.41 15.77
C LYS A 270 -28.33 -5.59 15.02
N LEU A 271 -27.03 -5.82 15.24
CA LEU A 271 -26.26 -6.87 14.54
C LEU A 271 -26.31 -8.23 15.26
N THR A 272 -26.42 -8.23 16.58
CA THR A 272 -26.37 -9.45 17.39
C THR A 272 -27.62 -9.55 18.25
N ASP A 273 -28.29 -10.70 18.22
CA ASP A 273 -29.46 -10.98 19.04
C ASP A 273 -29.33 -12.37 19.65
N HIS A 274 -28.57 -12.47 20.74
CA HIS A 274 -28.32 -13.74 21.42
C HIS A 274 -29.35 -14.10 22.48
N GLY A 275 -30.42 -13.31 22.63
CA GLY A 275 -31.55 -13.61 23.53
C GLY A 275 -31.23 -13.57 25.03
N ASP A 276 -29.98 -13.38 25.42
CA ASP A 276 -29.56 -13.30 26.81
C ASP A 276 -29.48 -11.84 27.25
N GLU A 277 -30.27 -11.47 28.26
CA GLU A 277 -30.38 -10.10 28.75
C GLU A 277 -29.16 -9.66 29.58
N ASN A 278 -28.31 -10.58 30.06
CA ASN A 278 -27.16 -10.31 30.94
C ASN A 278 -25.81 -10.27 30.22
N LEU A 279 -25.79 -10.14 28.89
CA LEU A 279 -24.57 -10.06 28.10
C LEU A 279 -24.26 -8.62 27.68
N ASP A 280 -23.01 -8.23 27.78
CA ASP A 280 -22.48 -7.00 27.19
C ASP A 280 -21.51 -7.33 26.04
N LEU A 281 -21.69 -6.67 24.88
CA LEU A 281 -20.92 -6.91 23.67
C LEU A 281 -20.12 -5.66 23.29
N TYR A 282 -18.81 -5.81 23.12
CA TYR A 282 -17.87 -4.71 22.86
C TYR A 282 -16.85 -5.02 21.76
N SER A 283 -16.18 -3.98 21.32
CA SER A 283 -14.97 -4.03 20.48
C SER A 283 -15.12 -4.89 19.23
N PRO A 284 -16.16 -4.69 18.40
CA PRO A 284 -16.32 -5.46 17.18
C PRO A 284 -15.18 -5.17 16.21
N GLN A 285 -14.69 -6.22 15.55
CA GLN A 285 -13.70 -6.12 14.49
C GLN A 285 -14.14 -7.03 13.35
N PHE A 286 -14.06 -6.52 12.13
CA PHE A 286 -14.58 -7.17 10.95
C PHE A 286 -13.43 -7.61 10.04
N SER A 287 -13.50 -8.85 9.54
CA SER A 287 -12.79 -9.20 8.34
C SER A 287 -13.36 -8.33 7.21
N GLY A 288 -12.52 -7.85 6.39
CA GLY A 288 -12.92 -7.31 5.11
C GLY A 288 -12.11 -8.08 4.11
N GLU A 289 -12.67 -8.49 3.00
CA GLU A 289 -11.81 -8.77 1.87
C GLU A 289 -10.86 -7.59 1.79
N THR A 290 -9.60 -7.82 2.06
CA THR A 290 -8.57 -6.93 1.59
C THR A 290 -8.95 -6.74 0.15
N ASN A 291 -9.35 -5.52 -0.22
CA ASN A 291 -9.52 -5.19 -1.60
C ASN A 291 -8.12 -5.15 -2.22
N TYR A 292 -7.41 -6.31 -2.12
CA TYR A 292 -6.25 -6.52 -2.93
C TYR A 292 -6.68 -6.34 -4.37
N VAL A 293 -5.83 -5.70 -5.10
CA VAL A 293 -5.83 -5.77 -6.54
C VAL A 293 -5.99 -7.25 -6.88
N GLN A 294 -7.11 -7.62 -7.47
CA GLN A 294 -7.55 -9.01 -7.45
C GLN A 294 -7.02 -9.79 -8.64
N LYS A 295 -6.72 -11.02 -8.37
CA LYS A 295 -6.35 -12.12 -9.25
C LYS A 295 -4.88 -12.07 -9.68
N GLU A 296 -4.08 -12.84 -8.98
CA GLU A 296 -2.75 -13.18 -9.46
C GLU A 296 -2.86 -13.87 -10.82
N ARG A 297 -2.08 -13.39 -11.76
CA ARG A 297 -1.81 -14.10 -13.00
C ARG A 297 -0.51 -14.89 -12.87
N ALA A 298 -0.25 -15.76 -13.82
CA ALA A 298 1.01 -16.52 -13.84
C ALA A 298 2.20 -15.57 -13.76
N PRO A 299 3.15 -15.78 -12.82
CA PRO A 299 4.35 -14.96 -12.73
C PRO A 299 5.13 -15.03 -14.04
N TYR A 300 5.86 -13.97 -14.36
CA TYR A 300 6.67 -13.97 -15.58
C TYR A 300 7.85 -14.95 -15.52
N LEU A 301 8.39 -15.28 -16.69
CA LEU A 301 9.52 -16.20 -16.83
C LEU A 301 10.84 -15.56 -16.37
N GLY A 302 11.74 -16.37 -15.86
CA GLY A 302 13.09 -15.98 -15.45
C GLY A 302 13.17 -15.57 -13.99
N ASN A 303 14.22 -14.80 -13.63
CA ASN A 303 14.47 -14.37 -12.27
C ASN A 303 13.63 -13.13 -11.90
N PRO A 304 13.32 -12.94 -10.61
CA PRO A 304 12.70 -11.71 -10.12
C PRO A 304 13.51 -10.47 -10.53
N ARG A 305 12.83 -9.43 -10.99
CA ARG A 305 13.48 -8.18 -11.44
C ARG A 305 12.54 -6.97 -11.37
N SER A 306 13.16 -5.81 -11.29
CA SER A 306 12.51 -4.51 -11.26
C SER A 306 13.01 -3.62 -12.41
N SER A 307 12.42 -2.45 -12.58
CA SER A 307 12.89 -1.43 -13.52
C SER A 307 13.06 -1.92 -14.98
N PHE A 308 12.31 -2.94 -15.39
CA PHE A 308 12.28 -3.43 -16.77
C PHE A 308 11.37 -2.53 -17.64
N GLY A 309 11.57 -2.58 -18.94
CA GLY A 309 10.67 -1.91 -19.90
C GLY A 309 9.49 -2.81 -20.27
N THR A 310 8.30 -2.20 -20.44
CA THR A 310 7.11 -2.91 -20.94
C THR A 310 6.38 -2.10 -22.03
N VAL A 311 5.66 -2.81 -22.88
CA VAL A 311 4.68 -2.24 -23.80
C VAL A 311 3.60 -3.27 -24.13
N SER A 312 2.34 -2.83 -24.11
CA SER A 312 1.20 -3.62 -24.63
C SER A 312 1.01 -3.33 -26.11
N HIS A 313 0.93 -4.39 -26.93
CA HIS A 313 0.75 -4.27 -28.36
C HIS A 313 0.01 -5.48 -28.94
N ASN A 314 -1.07 -5.25 -29.67
CA ASN A 314 -1.86 -6.31 -30.34
C ASN A 314 -2.27 -7.47 -29.43
N GLY A 315 -2.77 -7.17 -28.22
CA GLY A 315 -3.18 -8.20 -27.24
C GLY A 315 -2.04 -8.94 -26.55
N MET A 316 -0.81 -8.52 -26.79
CA MET A 316 0.40 -9.05 -26.17
C MET A 316 1.05 -8.00 -25.26
N LEU A 317 1.63 -8.44 -24.14
CA LEU A 317 2.49 -7.61 -23.29
C LEU A 317 3.94 -8.05 -23.46
N TYR A 318 4.78 -7.14 -23.92
CA TYR A 318 6.22 -7.34 -24.05
C TYR A 318 6.94 -6.82 -22.81
N MET A 319 7.92 -7.58 -22.30
CA MET A 319 8.74 -7.21 -21.14
C MET A 319 10.21 -7.45 -21.44
N CYS A 320 11.07 -6.45 -21.23
CA CYS A 320 12.48 -6.50 -21.61
C CYS A 320 13.40 -5.98 -20.51
N GLY A 321 14.51 -6.70 -20.26
CA GLY A 321 15.58 -6.30 -19.37
C GLY A 321 15.19 -6.32 -17.89
N GLY A 322 15.74 -5.40 -17.13
CA GLY A 322 15.47 -5.22 -15.70
C GLY A 322 16.67 -5.44 -14.81
N HIS A 323 16.52 -5.07 -13.53
CA HIS A 323 17.49 -5.23 -12.46
C HIS A 323 17.14 -6.41 -11.55
N GLN A 324 18.12 -7.25 -11.25
CA GLN A 324 18.04 -8.42 -10.35
C GLN A 324 18.89 -8.16 -9.10
N GLY A 325 18.48 -8.66 -7.95
CA GLY A 325 19.23 -8.50 -6.69
C GLY A 325 18.79 -7.29 -5.86
N ALA A 326 19.56 -6.96 -4.84
CA ALA A 326 19.27 -5.88 -3.91
C ALA A 326 19.37 -4.50 -4.57
N GLU A 327 18.59 -3.54 -4.06
CA GLU A 327 18.61 -2.16 -4.56
C GLU A 327 19.99 -1.51 -4.38
N HIS A 328 20.35 -0.64 -5.31
CA HIS A 328 21.66 0.06 -5.33
C HIS A 328 22.90 -0.85 -5.41
N THR A 329 22.73 -2.12 -5.75
CA THR A 329 23.85 -3.04 -6.03
C THR A 329 23.85 -3.41 -7.51
N TYR A 330 24.93 -3.03 -8.22
CA TYR A 330 24.98 -3.10 -9.68
C TYR A 330 26.16 -3.93 -10.21
N PRO A 331 26.38 -5.19 -9.74
CA PRO A 331 27.34 -6.08 -10.37
C PRO A 331 26.84 -6.49 -11.78
N PRO A 332 27.73 -6.96 -12.69
CA PRO A 332 27.34 -7.27 -14.08
C PRO A 332 26.14 -8.21 -14.19
N GLU A 333 26.05 -9.21 -13.32
CA GLU A 333 25.02 -10.23 -13.28
C GLU A 333 23.66 -9.70 -12.80
N SER A 334 23.59 -8.51 -12.23
CA SER A 334 22.33 -7.89 -11.82
C SER A 334 21.54 -7.29 -12.99
N PHE A 335 22.16 -7.18 -14.16
CA PHE A 335 21.50 -6.65 -15.35
C PHE A 335 20.96 -7.77 -16.22
N SER A 336 19.70 -7.68 -16.59
CA SER A 336 19.05 -8.61 -17.51
C SER A 336 18.93 -8.00 -18.91
N ASN A 337 18.99 -8.85 -19.93
CA ASN A 337 18.61 -8.53 -21.31
C ASN A 337 17.51 -9.45 -21.82
N GLN A 338 16.94 -10.29 -20.94
CA GLN A 338 15.86 -11.21 -21.29
C GLN A 338 14.67 -10.45 -21.86
N PHE A 339 14.12 -10.97 -22.96
CA PHE A 339 12.93 -10.44 -23.59
C PHE A 339 11.86 -11.53 -23.64
N ILE A 340 10.70 -11.24 -23.11
CA ILE A 340 9.57 -12.17 -23.00
C ILE A 340 8.29 -11.50 -23.44
N VAL A 341 7.32 -12.29 -23.88
CA VAL A 341 5.98 -11.83 -24.24
C VAL A 341 4.92 -12.63 -23.50
N TYR A 342 3.90 -11.94 -23.06
CA TYR A 342 2.72 -12.51 -22.42
C TYR A 342 1.50 -12.36 -23.34
N ASP A 343 0.88 -13.51 -23.66
CA ASP A 343 -0.42 -13.55 -24.34
C ASP A 343 -1.52 -13.28 -23.30
N ILE A 344 -2.15 -12.12 -23.42
CA ILE A 344 -3.16 -11.65 -22.46
C ILE A 344 -4.40 -12.54 -22.49
N ALA A 345 -4.78 -13.04 -23.65
CA ALA A 345 -5.96 -13.88 -23.84
C ALA A 345 -5.75 -15.29 -23.29
N ASN A 346 -4.58 -15.89 -23.56
CA ASN A 346 -4.26 -17.26 -23.19
C ASN A 346 -3.56 -17.40 -21.83
N ASN A 347 -3.20 -16.28 -21.17
CA ASN A 347 -2.52 -16.26 -19.88
C ASN A 347 -1.19 -17.04 -19.89
N GLN A 348 -0.39 -16.85 -20.94
CA GLN A 348 0.86 -17.61 -21.16
C GLN A 348 2.03 -16.69 -21.49
N TRP A 349 3.19 -17.00 -20.92
CA TRP A 349 4.46 -16.36 -21.23
C TRP A 349 5.26 -17.16 -22.24
N LYS A 350 5.98 -16.46 -23.12
CA LYS A 350 6.92 -17.02 -24.07
C LYS A 350 8.20 -16.21 -24.08
N GLU A 351 9.34 -16.88 -24.18
CA GLU A 351 10.65 -16.27 -24.38
C GLU A 351 10.87 -15.88 -25.85
N LEU A 352 11.48 -14.72 -26.05
CA LEU A 352 11.84 -14.15 -27.34
C LEU A 352 13.36 -13.95 -27.42
N ALA A 353 13.88 -13.59 -28.59
CA ALA A 353 15.29 -13.26 -28.74
C ALA A 353 15.68 -12.11 -27.80
N PRO A 354 16.75 -12.26 -26.98
CA PRO A 354 17.12 -11.25 -25.98
C PRO A 354 17.64 -9.97 -26.64
N ARG A 355 17.44 -8.84 -25.98
CA ARG A 355 17.99 -7.54 -26.39
C ARG A 355 19.51 -7.60 -26.40
N PRO A 356 20.21 -6.92 -27.35
CA PRO A 356 21.69 -6.85 -27.32
C PRO A 356 22.26 -6.19 -26.06
N GLN A 357 21.50 -5.27 -25.44
CA GLN A 357 21.91 -4.48 -24.29
C GLN A 357 21.42 -5.12 -22.97
N PHE A 358 22.32 -5.36 -22.03
CA PHE A 358 21.99 -5.69 -20.63
C PHE A 358 21.74 -4.38 -19.89
N ALA A 359 20.46 -4.09 -19.60
CA ALA A 359 20.09 -2.80 -19.02
C ALA A 359 18.77 -2.85 -18.26
N HIS A 360 18.54 -1.83 -17.43
CA HIS A 360 17.26 -1.54 -16.79
C HIS A 360 16.94 -0.03 -16.84
N GLY A 361 15.79 0.39 -16.27
CA GLY A 361 15.45 1.80 -16.16
C GLY A 361 15.19 2.47 -17.53
N TYR A 362 14.48 1.78 -18.41
CA TYR A 362 14.01 2.29 -19.69
C TYR A 362 12.60 1.78 -19.99
N GLN A 363 11.98 2.36 -21.00
CA GLN A 363 10.63 1.97 -21.45
C GLN A 363 10.68 1.45 -22.90
N LEU A 364 9.62 0.71 -23.25
CA LEU A 364 9.40 0.23 -24.61
C LEU A 364 8.33 1.08 -25.31
N ALA A 365 8.37 1.06 -26.65
CA ALA A 365 7.28 1.50 -27.49
C ALA A 365 7.02 0.47 -28.59
N ALA A 366 5.86 0.53 -29.24
CA ALA A 366 5.48 -0.41 -30.28
C ALA A 366 4.75 0.27 -31.43
N GLN A 367 5.01 -0.20 -32.66
CA GLN A 367 4.24 0.18 -33.85
C GLN A 367 4.35 -0.91 -34.92
N GLY A 368 3.21 -1.32 -35.50
CA GLY A 368 3.19 -2.34 -36.55
C GLY A 368 3.82 -3.66 -36.10
N ASP A 369 4.83 -4.12 -36.81
CA ASP A 369 5.56 -5.37 -36.51
C ASP A 369 6.82 -5.14 -35.65
N TYR A 370 6.94 -3.97 -35.00
CA TYR A 370 8.17 -3.60 -34.29
C TYR A 370 7.93 -3.17 -32.85
N ILE A 371 8.89 -3.58 -31.98
CA ILE A 371 9.05 -3.09 -30.60
C ILE A 371 10.35 -2.30 -30.53
N TYR A 372 10.35 -1.17 -29.84
CA TYR A 372 11.50 -0.29 -29.70
C TYR A 372 11.91 -0.17 -28.24
N ALA A 373 13.23 -0.13 -27.96
CA ALA A 373 13.81 0.10 -26.65
C ALA A 373 14.80 1.27 -26.71
N PHE A 374 14.73 2.18 -25.74
CA PHE A 374 15.47 3.45 -25.74
C PHE A 374 16.39 3.56 -24.55
N GLY A 375 17.72 3.63 -24.77
CA GLY A 375 18.70 3.86 -23.73
C GLY A 375 18.72 2.78 -22.65
N GLY A 376 18.81 3.22 -21.39
CA GLY A 376 18.82 2.41 -20.20
C GLY A 376 20.07 2.58 -19.33
N PHE A 377 20.03 2.06 -18.11
CA PHE A 377 21.15 2.02 -17.18
C PHE A 377 21.85 0.67 -17.27
N ALA A 378 23.17 0.66 -17.43
CA ALA A 378 23.94 -0.53 -17.72
C ALA A 378 25.26 -0.57 -16.91
N TYR A 379 25.81 -1.78 -16.73
CA TYR A 379 27.14 -1.97 -16.18
C TYR A 379 28.22 -1.37 -17.09
N SER A 380 29.29 -0.84 -16.49
CA SER A 380 30.47 -0.39 -17.19
C SER A 380 31.73 -0.73 -16.42
N ALA A 381 32.62 -1.50 -17.03
CA ALA A 381 33.90 -1.90 -16.42
C ALA A 381 34.90 -0.73 -16.30
N VAL A 382 34.75 0.33 -17.13
CA VAL A 382 35.72 1.42 -17.26
C VAL A 382 35.41 2.64 -16.39
N HIS A 383 34.15 2.76 -15.92
CA HIS A 383 33.77 3.88 -15.06
C HIS A 383 33.87 3.53 -13.57
N LYS A 384 33.90 4.55 -12.72
CA LYS A 384 33.81 4.45 -11.27
C LYS A 384 32.89 5.57 -10.75
N PRO A 385 31.66 5.23 -10.29
CA PRO A 385 31.08 3.88 -10.15
C PRO A 385 30.95 3.11 -11.47
N LYS A 386 30.85 1.76 -11.39
CA LYS A 386 30.88 0.86 -12.54
C LYS A 386 29.56 0.80 -13.31
N TRP A 387 29.04 1.95 -13.72
CA TRP A 387 27.82 2.06 -14.51
C TRP A 387 27.88 3.16 -15.56
N LYS A 388 26.90 3.18 -16.44
CA LYS A 388 26.66 4.23 -17.43
C LYS A 388 25.22 4.23 -17.91
N SER A 389 24.74 5.35 -18.42
CA SER A 389 23.55 5.39 -19.27
C SER A 389 23.87 5.04 -20.72
N LEU A 390 22.92 4.39 -21.38
CA LEU A 390 23.01 4.05 -22.80
C LEU A 390 22.29 5.10 -23.65
N SER A 391 22.74 5.24 -24.91
CA SER A 391 22.04 6.03 -25.93
C SER A 391 21.41 5.17 -27.04
N ALA A 392 21.67 3.87 -27.08
CA ALA A 392 21.20 2.99 -28.14
C ALA A 392 19.67 3.03 -28.31
N ILE A 393 19.19 3.08 -29.55
CA ILE A 393 17.82 2.82 -29.95
C ILE A 393 17.81 1.46 -30.63
N ASP A 394 17.22 0.47 -29.96
CA ASP A 394 17.13 -0.90 -30.46
C ASP A 394 15.71 -1.20 -30.92
N ARG A 395 15.58 -1.83 -32.10
CA ARG A 395 14.33 -2.26 -32.71
C ARG A 395 14.26 -3.78 -32.78
N TYR A 396 13.15 -4.34 -32.33
CA TYR A 396 12.85 -5.76 -32.45
C TYR A 396 11.79 -6.00 -33.53
N SER A 397 12.09 -6.90 -34.45
CA SER A 397 11.13 -7.41 -35.43
C SER A 397 10.34 -8.58 -34.84
N ILE A 398 9.02 -8.42 -34.65
CA ILE A 398 8.12 -9.47 -34.14
C ILE A 398 8.12 -10.65 -35.08
N LYS A 399 8.13 -10.39 -36.39
CA LYS A 399 8.09 -11.41 -37.44
C LYS A 399 9.38 -12.25 -37.50
N GLU A 400 10.53 -11.58 -37.34
CA GLU A 400 11.85 -12.23 -37.50
C GLU A 400 12.40 -12.73 -36.17
N ASN A 401 11.80 -12.38 -35.03
CA ASN A 401 12.29 -12.64 -33.68
C ASN A 401 13.75 -12.17 -33.52
N LYS A 402 14.05 -10.94 -33.93
CA LYS A 402 15.42 -10.42 -33.96
C LYS A 402 15.49 -8.94 -33.59
N TRP A 403 16.52 -8.58 -32.83
CA TRP A 403 16.89 -7.20 -32.52
C TRP A 403 17.94 -6.65 -33.48
N GLU A 404 17.86 -5.34 -33.70
CA GLU A 404 18.90 -4.54 -34.35
C GLU A 404 19.01 -3.16 -33.70
N THR A 405 20.21 -2.60 -33.64
CA THR A 405 20.42 -1.21 -33.23
C THR A 405 20.26 -0.32 -34.44
N ILE A 406 19.27 0.58 -34.43
CA ILE A 406 18.89 1.44 -35.57
C ILE A 406 19.35 2.88 -35.43
N GLY A 407 19.82 3.29 -34.24
CA GLY A 407 20.23 4.66 -33.99
C GLY A 407 20.63 4.90 -32.54
N SER A 408 20.73 6.17 -32.20
CA SER A 408 21.07 6.62 -30.86
C SER A 408 20.26 7.84 -30.45
N LEU A 409 19.92 7.92 -29.17
CA LEU A 409 19.45 9.14 -28.51
C LEU A 409 20.52 10.24 -28.63
N THR A 410 20.09 11.49 -28.61
CA THR A 410 21.02 12.63 -28.62
C THR A 410 21.87 12.68 -27.36
N LEU A 411 21.29 12.23 -26.23
CA LEU A 411 21.95 12.15 -24.93
C LEU A 411 21.72 10.75 -24.33
N PRO A 412 22.74 10.13 -23.69
CA PRO A 412 22.54 8.91 -22.92
C PRO A 412 21.47 9.14 -21.84
N ARG A 413 20.52 8.21 -21.71
CA ARG A 413 19.35 8.41 -20.84
C ARG A 413 18.90 7.13 -20.18
N SER A 414 18.59 7.21 -18.88
CA SER A 414 18.01 6.14 -18.09
C SER A 414 17.02 6.68 -17.05
N SER A 415 16.20 5.83 -16.47
CA SER A 415 15.19 6.19 -15.47
C SER A 415 14.25 7.32 -15.92
N ASN A 416 14.01 7.38 -17.23
CA ASN A 416 13.10 8.30 -17.92
C ASN A 416 11.76 7.61 -18.22
N VAL A 417 10.82 8.40 -18.70
CA VAL A 417 9.58 7.91 -19.29
C VAL A 417 9.65 7.91 -20.81
N ALA A 418 8.84 7.06 -21.45
CA ALA A 418 8.57 7.07 -22.87
C ALA A 418 7.06 7.02 -23.08
N VAL A 419 6.46 8.15 -23.47
CA VAL A 419 5.02 8.28 -23.67
C VAL A 419 4.72 8.32 -25.17
N THR A 420 3.93 7.36 -25.65
CA THR A 420 3.54 7.32 -27.07
C THR A 420 2.26 8.10 -27.28
N ILE A 421 2.31 9.09 -28.19
CA ILE A 421 1.19 9.93 -28.60
C ILE A 421 1.23 10.08 -30.12
N GLU A 422 0.17 9.70 -30.81
CA GLU A 422 -0.02 9.87 -32.25
C GLU A 422 1.19 9.45 -33.12
N GLY A 423 1.73 8.24 -32.81
CA GLY A 423 2.85 7.66 -33.56
C GLY A 423 4.22 8.27 -33.24
N LYS A 424 4.32 9.10 -32.20
CA LYS A 424 5.58 9.64 -31.67
C LYS A 424 5.80 9.21 -30.25
N VAL A 425 7.05 8.89 -29.91
CA VAL A 425 7.48 8.55 -28.54
C VAL A 425 8.19 9.76 -27.95
N TYR A 426 7.67 10.26 -26.83
CA TYR A 426 8.23 11.38 -26.09
C TYR A 426 9.05 10.83 -24.92
N LEU A 427 10.38 10.98 -24.99
CA LEU A 427 11.32 10.56 -23.96
C LEU A 427 11.60 11.74 -23.03
N ALA A 428 11.05 11.71 -21.83
CA ALA A 428 11.06 12.85 -20.91
C ALA A 428 11.66 12.49 -19.55
N GLY A 429 12.33 13.43 -18.90
CA GLY A 429 13.00 13.23 -17.60
C GLY A 429 14.16 12.24 -17.67
N GLY A 430 14.48 11.64 -16.52
CA GLY A 430 15.60 10.74 -16.42
C GLY A 430 16.95 11.45 -16.28
N TRP A 431 18.02 10.69 -16.41
CA TRP A 431 19.38 11.20 -16.22
C TRP A 431 20.40 10.47 -17.09
N ASP A 432 21.53 11.12 -17.33
CA ASP A 432 22.76 10.47 -17.72
C ASP A 432 23.55 10.12 -16.46
N ALA A 433 23.56 8.85 -16.11
CA ALA A 433 24.26 8.33 -14.94
C ALA A 433 25.75 8.10 -15.19
N THR A 434 26.24 8.33 -16.41
CA THR A 434 27.63 8.07 -16.78
C THR A 434 28.58 8.95 -15.97
N PRO A 435 29.45 8.38 -15.11
CA PRO A 435 30.39 9.16 -14.32
C PRO A 435 31.35 9.97 -15.20
N LYS A 436 31.51 11.26 -14.90
CA LYS A 436 32.45 12.17 -15.58
C LYS A 436 33.83 12.17 -14.92
N PHE A 437 33.88 11.78 -13.66
CA PHE A 437 35.11 11.63 -12.87
C PHE A 437 34.96 10.47 -11.88
N GLU A 438 36.04 10.08 -11.21
CA GLU A 438 36.00 8.98 -10.23
C GLU A 438 35.08 9.32 -9.05
N ASN A 439 34.16 8.39 -8.72
CA ASN A 439 33.12 8.51 -7.69
C ASN A 439 32.00 9.54 -8.00
N ASP A 440 31.86 9.97 -9.24
CA ASP A 440 30.68 10.74 -9.68
C ASP A 440 29.43 9.85 -9.70
N ALA A 441 28.62 9.94 -8.66
CA ALA A 441 27.35 9.22 -8.53
C ALA A 441 26.13 10.11 -8.80
N ASP A 442 26.30 11.42 -8.98
CA ASP A 442 25.20 12.38 -9.14
C ASP A 442 24.59 12.33 -10.54
N GLY A 443 25.42 12.13 -11.56
CA GLY A 443 25.01 12.15 -12.95
C GLY A 443 24.46 13.51 -13.39
N PHE A 444 23.76 13.52 -14.54
CA PHE A 444 23.14 14.72 -15.09
C PHE A 444 21.66 14.49 -15.35
N PHE A 445 20.78 15.23 -14.70
CA PHE A 445 19.33 15.15 -14.88
C PHE A 445 18.91 15.91 -16.15
N HIS A 446 18.06 15.28 -16.95
CA HIS A 446 17.59 15.83 -18.21
C HIS A 446 16.32 16.67 -18.05
N ASP A 447 16.41 17.92 -18.47
CA ASP A 447 15.23 18.80 -18.66
C ASP A 447 14.67 18.76 -20.10
N THR A 448 15.37 18.08 -21.01
CA THR A 448 15.00 17.96 -22.42
C THR A 448 14.01 16.83 -22.65
N ILE A 449 13.19 17.00 -23.70
CA ILE A 449 12.33 15.94 -24.25
C ILE A 449 12.86 15.57 -25.64
N GLU A 450 13.16 14.28 -25.85
CA GLU A 450 13.47 13.74 -27.16
C GLU A 450 12.22 13.11 -27.79
N ILE A 451 12.03 13.33 -29.09
CA ILE A 451 10.87 12.86 -29.83
C ILE A 451 11.35 11.86 -30.88
N PHE A 452 10.96 10.60 -30.73
CA PHE A 452 11.19 9.56 -31.72
C PHE A 452 9.92 9.35 -32.55
N ASP A 453 10.00 9.61 -33.84
CA ASP A 453 8.90 9.40 -34.79
C ASP A 453 8.92 7.94 -35.26
N LEU A 454 7.91 7.18 -34.88
CA LEU A 454 7.82 5.72 -35.14
C LEU A 454 7.67 5.37 -36.62
N ALA A 455 7.15 6.28 -37.45
CA ALA A 455 6.97 6.05 -38.87
C ALA A 455 8.27 6.29 -39.68
N THR A 456 9.06 7.28 -39.26
CA THR A 456 10.30 7.66 -39.95
C THR A 456 11.56 7.16 -39.24
N GLU A 457 11.43 6.67 -38.01
CA GLU A 457 12.52 6.24 -37.13
C GLU A 457 13.57 7.35 -36.88
N LYS A 458 13.15 8.60 -36.93
CA LYS A 458 14.01 9.74 -36.64
C LYS A 458 13.80 10.27 -35.24
N ILE A 459 14.91 10.71 -34.63
CA ILE A 459 14.89 11.39 -33.35
C ILE A 459 15.14 12.87 -33.51
N THR A 460 14.43 13.69 -32.74
CA THR A 460 14.57 15.14 -32.66
C THR A 460 14.42 15.61 -31.22
N LEU A 461 14.95 16.80 -30.90
CA LEU A 461 14.67 17.46 -29.65
C LEU A 461 13.40 18.29 -29.74
N ALA A 462 12.57 18.23 -28.69
CA ALA A 462 11.47 19.16 -28.54
C ALA A 462 12.00 20.60 -28.39
N PRO A 463 11.32 21.64 -28.96
CA PRO A 463 11.73 23.03 -28.81
C PRO A 463 11.46 23.61 -27.42
N TYR A 464 10.95 22.82 -26.49
CA TYR A 464 10.62 23.17 -25.11
C TYR A 464 11.21 22.14 -24.14
N LYS A 465 11.21 22.48 -22.86
CA LYS A 465 11.79 21.67 -21.79
C LYS A 465 10.75 21.24 -20.78
N ILE A 466 11.08 20.25 -19.97
CA ILE A 466 10.30 19.88 -18.79
C ILE A 466 10.43 21.02 -17.76
N PRO A 467 9.33 21.50 -17.15
CA PRO A 467 9.40 22.46 -16.07
C PRO A 467 10.03 21.85 -14.81
N ALA A 468 10.57 22.69 -13.93
CA ALA A 468 11.04 22.24 -12.62
C ALA A 468 9.86 21.68 -11.80
N PRO A 469 10.12 20.67 -10.93
CA PRO A 469 11.39 20.04 -10.65
C PRO A 469 11.81 19.04 -11.74
N ILE A 470 13.09 19.11 -12.15
CA ILE A 470 13.68 18.14 -13.09
C ILE A 470 13.89 16.84 -12.32
N ARG A 471 13.51 15.69 -12.90
CA ARG A 471 13.36 14.45 -12.15
C ARG A 471 13.64 13.18 -12.95
N ARG A 472 14.04 12.11 -12.24
CA ARG A 472 14.22 10.75 -12.73
C ARG A 472 13.38 9.77 -11.92
N ALA A 473 13.34 8.50 -12.31
CA ALA A 473 12.57 7.45 -11.64
C ALA A 473 11.12 7.86 -11.37
N LEU A 474 10.54 8.52 -12.36
CA LEU A 474 9.16 8.99 -12.44
C LEU A 474 8.34 8.05 -13.31
N THR A 475 7.04 8.19 -13.29
CA THR A 475 6.14 7.55 -14.25
C THR A 475 5.55 8.57 -15.21
N GLY A 476 5.33 8.15 -16.47
CA GLY A 476 4.71 8.97 -17.51
C GLY A 476 3.58 8.22 -18.20
N VAL A 477 2.45 8.89 -18.37
CA VAL A 477 1.27 8.36 -19.05
C VAL A 477 0.73 9.31 -20.10
N ASN A 478 0.00 8.76 -21.07
CA ASN A 478 -0.75 9.56 -22.05
C ASN A 478 -2.17 9.82 -21.51
N TYR A 479 -2.52 11.08 -21.35
CA TYR A 479 -3.89 11.47 -21.04
C TYR A 479 -4.38 12.51 -22.05
N LYS A 480 -5.34 12.12 -22.90
CA LYS A 480 -5.93 12.99 -23.92
C LYS A 480 -4.86 13.71 -24.78
N ASN A 481 -3.89 12.93 -25.26
CA ASN A 481 -2.75 13.42 -26.05
C ASN A 481 -1.83 14.41 -25.30
N LYS A 482 -1.83 14.41 -23.97
CA LYS A 482 -0.86 15.12 -23.14
C LYS A 482 0.07 14.13 -22.45
N ILE A 483 1.30 14.54 -22.23
CA ILE A 483 2.28 13.80 -21.42
C ILE A 483 2.01 14.16 -19.96
N VAL A 484 1.63 13.17 -19.14
CA VAL A 484 1.46 13.39 -17.69
C VAL A 484 2.61 12.73 -16.95
N LEU A 485 3.42 13.51 -16.25
CA LEU A 485 4.57 13.07 -15.46
C LEU A 485 4.17 13.00 -13.98
N VAL A 486 4.43 11.86 -13.32
CA VAL A 486 3.95 11.55 -11.97
C VAL A 486 5.12 11.26 -11.04
N GLY A 487 5.25 12.02 -9.94
CA GLY A 487 6.25 11.81 -8.92
C GLY A 487 7.68 11.85 -9.43
N GLY A 488 8.56 11.11 -8.79
CA GLY A 488 9.95 10.95 -9.18
C GLY A 488 10.95 11.40 -8.12
N LEU A 489 12.23 11.36 -8.49
CA LEU A 489 13.36 11.79 -7.67
C LEU A 489 14.00 13.02 -8.31
N GLY A 490 13.95 14.15 -7.62
CA GLY A 490 14.59 15.41 -7.99
C GLY A 490 15.98 15.56 -7.39
N GLN A 491 16.73 16.52 -7.90
CA GLN A 491 18.03 16.90 -7.35
C GLN A 491 17.84 18.08 -6.39
N GLY A 492 17.93 17.82 -5.08
CA GLY A 492 17.89 18.85 -4.06
C GLY A 492 19.24 19.52 -3.84
N ALA A 493 19.28 20.52 -2.96
CA ALA A 493 20.49 21.32 -2.70
C ALA A 493 21.64 20.52 -2.05
N SER A 494 21.31 19.49 -1.28
CA SER A 494 22.30 18.65 -0.58
C SER A 494 22.11 17.15 -0.82
N HIS A 495 20.90 16.72 -1.22
CA HIS A 495 20.53 15.32 -1.44
C HIS A 495 19.38 15.24 -2.45
N PHE A 496 19.07 14.01 -2.90
CA PHE A 496 17.91 13.76 -3.70
C PHE A 496 16.61 14.03 -2.91
N GLU A 497 15.63 14.59 -3.59
CA GLU A 497 14.31 14.90 -3.03
C GLU A 497 13.22 14.09 -3.73
N LEU A 498 12.28 13.55 -2.94
CA LEU A 498 11.10 12.91 -3.49
C LEU A 498 10.12 13.97 -4.00
N ILE A 499 9.50 13.71 -5.14
CA ILE A 499 8.62 14.67 -5.83
C ILE A 499 7.18 14.22 -5.71
N GLN A 500 6.30 15.17 -5.36
CA GLN A 500 4.83 14.95 -5.35
C GLN A 500 4.11 15.58 -6.54
N ASN A 501 4.82 16.29 -7.42
CA ASN A 501 4.24 16.95 -8.57
C ASN A 501 3.64 15.96 -9.56
N VAL A 502 2.49 16.33 -10.12
CA VAL A 502 1.87 15.72 -11.29
C VAL A 502 1.76 16.79 -12.36
N THR A 503 2.61 16.69 -13.38
CA THR A 503 2.77 17.73 -14.40
C THR A 503 2.22 17.24 -15.73
N SER A 504 1.27 17.94 -16.30
CA SER A 504 0.73 17.69 -17.64
C SER A 504 1.42 18.61 -18.66
N ILE A 505 1.90 18.06 -19.78
CA ILE A 505 2.59 18.80 -20.83
C ILE A 505 1.87 18.54 -22.16
N ASP A 506 1.47 19.60 -22.83
CA ASP A 506 0.97 19.52 -24.20
C ASP A 506 2.18 19.32 -25.16
N PRO A 507 2.27 18.19 -25.87
CA PRO A 507 3.45 17.88 -26.68
C PRO A 507 3.57 18.70 -27.96
N VAL A 508 2.54 19.43 -28.37
CA VAL A 508 2.54 20.30 -29.57
C VAL A 508 3.01 21.70 -29.18
N THR A 509 2.49 22.25 -28.10
CA THR A 509 2.75 23.65 -27.71
C THR A 509 3.87 23.77 -26.66
N GLY A 510 4.18 22.70 -25.95
CA GLY A 510 5.09 22.69 -24.80
C GLY A 510 4.52 23.34 -23.54
N ILE A 511 3.24 23.72 -23.56
CA ILE A 511 2.59 24.31 -22.38
C ILE A 511 2.46 23.24 -21.30
N ALA A 512 2.97 23.55 -20.12
CA ALA A 512 2.90 22.68 -18.96
C ALA A 512 1.92 23.24 -17.93
N GLU A 513 1.20 22.33 -17.27
CA GLU A 513 0.20 22.61 -16.25
C GLU A 513 0.42 21.65 -15.07
N GLU A 514 0.46 22.19 -13.85
CA GLU A 514 0.49 21.36 -12.65
C GLU A 514 -0.93 20.90 -12.31
N LEU A 515 -1.11 19.58 -12.24
CA LEU A 515 -2.32 18.96 -11.73
C LEU A 515 -2.27 18.91 -10.19
N ALA A 516 -3.34 18.40 -9.55
CA ALA A 516 -3.33 18.19 -8.11
C ALA A 516 -2.15 17.29 -7.70
N PRO A 517 -1.30 17.73 -6.76
CA PRO A 517 -0.12 16.97 -6.35
C PRO A 517 -0.52 15.65 -5.71
N LEU A 518 0.36 14.66 -5.79
CA LEU A 518 0.22 13.37 -5.09
C LEU A 518 -0.03 13.59 -3.58
N PRO A 519 -0.78 12.71 -2.92
CA PRO A 519 -1.00 12.79 -1.46
C PRO A 519 0.29 12.74 -0.64
N PHE A 520 1.38 12.22 -1.20
CA PHE A 520 2.72 12.17 -0.60
C PHE A 520 3.79 12.22 -1.70
N ALA A 521 4.96 12.74 -1.36
CA ALA A 521 6.11 12.73 -2.26
C ALA A 521 6.65 11.31 -2.43
N THR A 522 6.83 10.87 -3.67
CA THR A 522 7.24 9.49 -3.98
C THR A 522 8.08 9.40 -5.23
N PHE A 523 8.99 8.42 -5.27
CA PHE A 523 9.64 8.03 -6.52
C PHE A 523 9.40 6.57 -6.86
N ALA A 524 9.62 6.24 -8.13
CA ALA A 524 9.33 4.92 -8.70
C ALA A 524 7.89 4.41 -8.45
N PRO A 525 6.85 5.28 -8.43
CA PRO A 525 5.49 4.79 -8.47
C PRO A 525 5.21 4.19 -9.84
N ALA A 526 4.20 3.32 -9.92
CA ALA A 526 3.63 2.92 -11.20
C ALA A 526 2.30 3.66 -11.40
N ALA A 527 2.00 4.11 -12.62
CA ALA A 527 0.75 4.82 -12.88
C ALA A 527 0.19 4.53 -14.27
N GLU A 528 -1.14 4.58 -14.40
CA GLU A 528 -1.84 4.45 -15.67
C GLU A 528 -3.23 5.12 -15.58
N VAL A 529 -3.77 5.48 -16.73
CA VAL A 529 -5.07 6.13 -16.85
C VAL A 529 -6.14 5.11 -17.23
N LEU A 530 -7.29 5.14 -16.54
CA LEU A 530 -8.52 4.47 -16.95
C LEU A 530 -9.66 5.50 -17.03
N GLY A 531 -10.08 5.82 -18.23
CA GLY A 531 -11.06 6.89 -18.47
C GLY A 531 -10.51 8.25 -18.06
N ASP A 532 -11.19 8.94 -17.16
CA ASP A 532 -10.78 10.27 -16.66
C ASP A 532 -10.07 10.20 -15.29
N GLU A 533 -9.63 9.02 -14.85
CA GLU A 533 -8.91 8.84 -13.59
C GLU A 533 -7.48 8.36 -13.83
N LEU A 534 -6.52 9.02 -13.18
CA LEU A 534 -5.13 8.59 -13.08
C LEU A 534 -4.97 7.73 -11.84
N TYR A 535 -4.61 6.46 -12.00
CA TYR A 535 -4.32 5.53 -10.91
C TYR A 535 -2.84 5.46 -10.66
N VAL A 536 -2.45 5.52 -9.37
CA VAL A 536 -1.05 5.44 -8.93
C VAL A 536 -0.92 4.29 -7.93
N PHE A 537 0.06 3.42 -8.16
CA PHE A 537 0.28 2.17 -7.45
C PHE A 537 1.65 2.17 -6.79
N GLY A 538 1.70 1.92 -5.48
CA GLY A 538 2.95 1.77 -4.77
C GLY A 538 3.83 3.02 -4.83
N GLY A 539 5.12 2.80 -4.96
CA GLY A 539 6.15 3.82 -4.92
C GLY A 539 6.91 3.82 -3.59
N MET A 540 8.00 4.56 -3.55
CA MET A 540 8.87 4.67 -2.39
C MET A 540 8.68 6.04 -1.73
N PHE A 541 8.68 6.06 -0.40
CA PHE A 541 8.62 7.27 0.39
C PHE A 541 9.75 7.30 1.44
N LYS A 542 9.94 8.45 2.06
CA LYS A 542 11.01 8.70 3.03
C LYS A 542 10.48 8.54 4.45
N THR A 543 11.13 7.69 5.26
CA THR A 543 10.79 7.43 6.67
C THR A 543 11.74 8.11 7.66
N GLY A 544 12.71 8.88 7.17
CA GLY A 544 13.71 9.58 7.96
C GLY A 544 14.77 10.18 7.06
N ALA A 545 15.82 10.76 7.62
CA ALA A 545 16.83 11.48 6.85
C ALA A 545 17.47 10.64 5.73
N MET A 546 17.65 9.33 5.95
CA MET A 546 18.27 8.40 5.00
C MET A 546 17.50 7.07 4.86
N ASN A 547 16.29 6.97 5.41
CA ASN A 547 15.50 5.75 5.37
C ASN A 547 14.35 5.90 4.39
N TYR A 548 14.12 4.87 3.58
CA TYR A 548 13.07 4.80 2.58
C TYR A 548 12.34 3.47 2.71
N GLU A 549 11.03 3.48 2.45
CA GLU A 549 10.20 2.27 2.41
C GLU A 549 9.24 2.34 1.22
N TYR A 550 8.77 1.20 0.76
CA TYR A 550 7.75 1.12 -0.28
C TYR A 550 6.35 1.01 0.31
N VAL A 551 5.37 1.56 -0.38
CA VAL A 551 3.95 1.44 -0.03
C VAL A 551 3.22 0.45 -0.93
N SER A 552 2.07 -0.02 -0.46
CA SER A 552 1.14 -0.87 -1.23
C SER A 552 -0.12 -0.12 -1.69
N HIS A 553 -0.23 1.14 -1.40
CA HIS A 553 -1.42 1.96 -1.63
C HIS A 553 -1.74 2.11 -3.12
N VAL A 554 -3.04 2.21 -3.42
CA VAL A 554 -3.55 2.58 -4.74
C VAL A 554 -4.38 3.85 -4.60
N TYR A 555 -3.88 4.94 -5.18
CA TYR A 555 -4.57 6.22 -5.25
C TYR A 555 -5.17 6.46 -6.63
N ALA A 556 -6.25 7.22 -6.68
CA ALA A 556 -6.84 7.69 -7.92
C ALA A 556 -7.05 9.20 -7.88
N LEU A 557 -6.62 9.89 -8.94
CA LEU A 557 -6.93 11.28 -9.20
C LEU A 557 -8.09 11.34 -10.21
N ASP A 558 -9.23 11.90 -9.80
CA ASP A 558 -10.22 12.43 -10.76
C ASP A 558 -9.61 13.71 -11.37
N ILE A 559 -9.12 13.61 -12.60
CA ILE A 559 -8.37 14.70 -13.25
C ILE A 559 -9.27 15.91 -13.48
N ASN A 560 -10.56 15.67 -13.79
CA ASN A 560 -11.50 16.76 -14.05
C ASN A 560 -11.88 17.54 -12.78
N LYS A 561 -11.90 16.86 -11.62
CA LYS A 561 -12.22 17.47 -10.31
C LYS A 561 -10.98 17.91 -9.53
N ALA A 562 -9.78 17.59 -10.03
CA ALA A 562 -8.52 17.80 -9.32
C ALA A 562 -8.51 17.22 -7.90
N GLN A 563 -9.13 16.04 -7.70
CA GLN A 563 -9.31 15.45 -6.37
C GLN A 563 -8.73 14.04 -6.30
N TRP A 564 -7.77 13.86 -5.39
CA TRP A 564 -7.24 12.55 -5.02
C TRP A 564 -8.17 11.82 -4.05
N ARG A 565 -8.23 10.50 -4.19
CA ARG A 565 -8.81 9.58 -3.22
C ARG A 565 -7.94 8.34 -3.07
N HIS A 566 -7.88 7.79 -1.88
CA HIS A 566 -7.43 6.42 -1.69
C HIS A 566 -8.53 5.48 -2.21
N THR A 567 -8.17 4.47 -3.00
CA THR A 567 -9.17 3.58 -3.62
C THR A 567 -9.74 2.53 -2.66
N GLY A 568 -9.18 2.42 -1.45
CA GLY A 568 -9.46 1.32 -0.53
C GLY A 568 -8.83 -0.01 -0.96
N ARG A 569 -7.95 0.01 -1.98
CA ARG A 569 -7.27 -1.18 -2.50
C ARG A 569 -5.77 -1.08 -2.31
N TYR A 570 -5.12 -2.22 -2.26
CA TYR A 570 -3.71 -2.35 -1.95
C TYR A 570 -3.05 -3.35 -2.87
N LEU A 571 -1.78 -3.13 -3.18
CA LEU A 571 -0.93 -4.14 -3.76
C LEU A 571 -0.66 -5.23 -2.71
N LYS A 572 -0.48 -6.46 -3.16
CA LYS A 572 -0.15 -7.59 -2.28
C LYS A 572 1.19 -7.39 -1.57
N GLU A 573 2.14 -6.76 -2.28
CA GLU A 573 3.44 -6.40 -1.75
C GLU A 573 3.61 -4.87 -1.74
N THR A 574 4.25 -4.33 -0.71
CA THR A 574 4.78 -2.96 -0.76
C THR A 574 5.88 -2.93 -1.80
N LYS A 575 5.76 -2.11 -2.83
CA LYS A 575 6.73 -2.10 -3.93
C LYS A 575 6.76 -0.81 -4.73
N GLY A 576 7.92 -0.55 -5.32
CA GLY A 576 8.13 0.44 -6.37
C GLY A 576 8.75 -0.18 -7.61
N PHE A 577 9.09 0.63 -8.61
CA PHE A 577 9.66 0.18 -9.88
C PHE A 577 8.86 -0.91 -10.60
N SER A 578 7.57 -1.02 -10.31
CA SER A 578 6.63 -1.88 -11.03
C SER A 578 6.26 -1.25 -12.36
N GLN A 579 5.75 -2.07 -13.28
CA GLN A 579 5.13 -1.60 -14.52
C GLN A 579 3.62 -1.79 -14.45
N VAL A 580 2.89 -0.77 -14.93
CA VAL A 580 1.45 -0.81 -15.05
C VAL A 580 1.07 -0.62 -16.52
N PHE A 581 0.07 -1.35 -16.97
CA PHE A 581 -0.38 -1.33 -18.36
C PHE A 581 -1.86 -1.77 -18.44
N PRO A 582 -2.61 -1.31 -19.47
CA PRO A 582 -3.98 -1.74 -19.67
C PRO A 582 -4.06 -3.20 -20.13
N LEU A 583 -4.94 -3.96 -19.49
CA LEU A 583 -5.38 -5.30 -19.93
C LEU A 583 -6.74 -5.24 -20.66
N SER A 584 -7.56 -4.26 -20.32
CA SER A 584 -8.81 -3.91 -20.97
C SER A 584 -9.20 -2.47 -20.61
N ASP A 585 -10.30 -1.97 -21.15
CA ASP A 585 -10.82 -0.61 -20.86
C ASP A 585 -11.15 -0.37 -19.38
N THR A 586 -11.24 -1.44 -18.57
CA THR A 586 -11.58 -1.36 -17.14
C THR A 586 -10.56 -2.01 -16.23
N THR A 587 -9.52 -2.66 -16.77
CA THR A 587 -8.59 -3.46 -15.99
C THR A 587 -7.14 -3.14 -16.32
N LEU A 588 -6.35 -2.87 -15.31
CA LEU A 588 -4.89 -2.70 -15.36
C LEU A 588 -4.17 -3.96 -14.88
N GLY A 589 -3.03 -4.25 -15.47
CA GLY A 589 -2.05 -5.20 -14.97
C GLY A 589 -0.92 -4.48 -14.25
N ILE A 590 -0.49 -5.00 -13.10
CA ILE A 590 0.64 -4.48 -12.33
C ILE A 590 1.68 -5.59 -12.22
N LEU A 591 2.86 -5.37 -12.78
CA LEU A 591 3.88 -6.41 -12.96
C LEU A 591 5.16 -6.08 -12.23
N GLY A 592 5.71 -7.07 -11.51
CA GLY A 592 7.02 -7.04 -10.88
C GLY A 592 7.19 -5.90 -9.89
N GLY A 593 8.38 -5.37 -9.86
CA GLY A 593 8.81 -4.28 -8.99
C GLY A 593 9.87 -4.72 -8.00
N HIS A 594 10.22 -3.83 -7.09
CA HIS A 594 11.17 -4.03 -6.02
C HIS A 594 10.52 -3.74 -4.68
N ARG A 595 10.73 -4.58 -3.69
CA ARG A 595 10.30 -4.34 -2.31
C ARG A 595 11.52 -4.02 -1.44
N TYR A 596 11.35 -3.04 -0.58
CA TYR A 596 12.25 -2.75 0.53
C TYR A 596 11.41 -2.48 1.77
N PHE A 597 11.37 -3.47 2.65
CA PHE A 597 10.55 -3.39 3.85
C PHE A 597 11.10 -4.34 4.91
N GLU A 598 11.35 -3.84 6.12
CA GLU A 598 11.77 -4.63 7.30
C GLU A 598 12.97 -5.57 7.01
N GLY A 599 13.97 -5.08 6.26
CA GLY A 599 15.17 -5.86 5.91
C GLY A 599 15.04 -6.74 4.68
N MET A 600 13.88 -6.83 4.05
CA MET A 600 13.71 -7.51 2.77
C MET A 600 13.97 -6.53 1.62
N ASP A 601 15.07 -6.71 0.92
CA ASP A 601 15.52 -5.91 -0.22
C ASP A 601 15.63 -6.83 -1.44
N SER A 602 14.57 -6.93 -2.24
CA SER A 602 14.54 -7.85 -3.37
C SER A 602 13.49 -7.50 -4.41
N PRO A 603 13.73 -7.80 -5.70
CA PRO A 603 12.70 -7.75 -6.72
C PRO A 603 11.60 -8.78 -6.46
N VAL A 604 10.40 -8.53 -6.99
CA VAL A 604 9.24 -9.43 -6.88
C VAL A 604 8.73 -9.88 -8.24
N MET A 605 8.10 -11.07 -8.28
CA MET A 605 7.55 -11.65 -9.52
C MET A 605 6.03 -11.52 -9.64
N THR A 606 5.38 -10.72 -8.80
CA THR A 606 3.92 -10.62 -8.78
C THR A 606 3.38 -10.04 -10.08
N PHE A 607 2.29 -10.62 -10.57
CA PHE A 607 1.47 -10.07 -11.64
C PHE A 607 0.03 -9.93 -11.12
N GLU A 608 -0.30 -8.73 -10.72
CA GLU A 608 -1.57 -8.38 -10.11
C GLU A 608 -2.49 -7.72 -11.14
N THR A 609 -3.80 -7.75 -10.91
CA THR A 609 -4.77 -7.06 -11.77
C THR A 609 -5.64 -6.12 -10.93
N PHE A 610 -5.85 -4.92 -11.42
CA PHE A 610 -6.75 -3.92 -10.83
C PHE A 610 -7.90 -3.69 -11.79
N THR A 611 -9.15 -3.94 -11.36
CA THR A 611 -10.33 -3.65 -12.16
C THR A 611 -11.08 -2.46 -11.54
N LYS A 612 -11.31 -1.42 -12.32
CA LYS A 612 -12.17 -0.28 -11.94
C LYS A 612 -13.59 -0.80 -11.72
N LYS A 613 -14.16 -0.53 -10.54
CA LYS A 613 -15.55 -0.86 -10.20
C LYS A 613 -16.50 0.20 -10.68
#